data_0e2e9c8e39e3f5cc019c83e775fd03bf
#
_entry.id   0e2e9c8e39e3f5cc019c83e775fd03bf
#
_cell.length_a   1.000
_cell.length_b   1.000
_cell.length_c   1.000
_cell.angle_alpha   90.00
_cell.angle_beta   90.00
_cell.angle_gamma   90.00
#
_symmetry.space_group_name_H-M   'P 1'
#
loop_
_entity.id
_entity.type
_entity.pdbx_description
1 polymer ?
#
loop_
_entity_poly.entity_id
_entity_poly.type
_entity_poly.pdbx_seq_one_letter_code
_entity_poly.pdbx_strand_id
1 'polypeptide(L)'
;VRKFPRKSVAAIGSFAVLAAIVASSATAGHRASIQACGLMPDTKTSVRWQQFDQPYLEKAFKAAGVSARVVNAQGDPQKQKTQADQCIADGAKVLIIAPIDSGSAAAIEKAAAAKGVKSIDYDRQVEGGSAVLYASFDGHQVGVLQGTLVSQALKAKKGAVVAELNGGQEDANSFLFKGGYDSVLKPLYASGALKKGPDQFVPGWDNQKAGTIFNQMLVQTANKIDGVVAANDGIANAVVVDLKAHHLKPLPLSGQDATTQGVQNIISGWQTMTVWKDVRILATKTAAAAVDIVKGQAPPTTGTVATKGRSKEPAYLIKPQAITKANWKVLITSGWFKKSDICNGDYAQYCK
;
A
#
# COMPACT_ATOMS: atom_id res chain seq x y z
N VAL A 1 -68.04 -11.49 72.23
CA VAL A 1 -68.97 -10.56 72.92
C VAL A 1 -68.66 -9.15 72.44
N ARG A 2 -69.72 -8.53 71.91
CA ARG A 2 -69.99 -7.07 71.81
C ARG A 2 -69.09 -6.30 70.81
N LYS A 3 -69.60 -5.66 69.89
CA LYS A 3 -70.71 -4.81 69.42
C LYS A 3 -70.14 -3.67 68.63
N PHE A 4 -70.67 -3.50 67.43
CA PHE A 4 -70.60 -2.28 66.57
C PHE A 4 -71.16 -1.05 67.29
N PRO A 5 -70.94 0.19 66.87
CA PRO A 5 -71.63 0.71 65.68
C PRO A 5 -70.89 1.76 64.83
N ARG A 6 -71.25 1.81 63.66
CA ARG A 6 -71.60 2.71 62.57
C ARG A 6 -71.45 4.26 62.72
N LYS A 7 -71.14 4.81 61.57
CA LYS A 7 -71.50 6.11 60.95
C LYS A 7 -70.33 7.10 60.88
N SER A 8 -70.00 7.86 59.82
CA SER A 8 -70.74 8.34 58.67
C SER A 8 -69.75 9.04 57.72
N VAL A 9 -69.93 8.86 56.41
CA VAL A 9 -70.14 9.88 55.36
C VAL A 9 -68.98 10.87 54.98
N ALA A 10 -68.54 10.72 53.76
CA ALA A 10 -68.31 11.66 52.68
C ALA A 10 -67.14 12.66 52.75
N ALA A 11 -66.24 12.57 51.75
CA ALA A 11 -65.99 13.66 50.83
C ALA A 11 -65.19 13.18 49.65
N ILE A 12 -65.73 13.35 48.45
CA ILE A 12 -65.14 13.12 47.17
C ILE A 12 -64.06 14.17 46.97
N GLY A 13 -62.83 13.77 46.74
CA GLY A 13 -61.74 14.62 46.31
C GLY A 13 -61.08 13.97 45.12
N SER A 14 -61.52 14.31 43.92
CA SER A 14 -60.89 13.88 42.65
C SER A 14 -59.52 14.55 42.53
N PHE A 15 -58.43 13.84 42.76
CA PHE A 15 -57.08 14.24 42.38
C PHE A 15 -56.83 13.69 40.97
N ALA A 16 -56.97 14.58 39.98
CA ALA A 16 -56.46 14.33 38.64
C ALA A 16 -54.92 14.37 38.68
N VAL A 17 -54.29 13.18 38.67
CA VAL A 17 -52.83 13.08 38.45
C VAL A 17 -52.56 13.31 36.99
N LEU A 18 -52.13 14.53 36.62
CA LEU A 18 -51.53 14.82 35.32
C LEU A 18 -50.18 14.10 35.26
N ALA A 19 -50.13 12.94 34.62
CA ALA A 19 -48.89 12.30 34.23
C ALA A 19 -48.28 13.12 33.10
N ALA A 20 -47.35 14.04 33.43
CA ALA A 20 -46.47 14.67 32.44
C ALA A 20 -45.54 13.60 31.84
N ILE A 21 -45.88 13.11 30.66
CA ILE A 21 -44.95 12.31 29.84
C ILE A 21 -43.88 13.27 29.38
N VAL A 22 -42.74 13.29 30.09
CA VAL A 22 -41.51 13.89 29.61
C VAL A 22 -41.01 12.97 28.48
N ALA A 23 -41.39 13.30 27.24
CA ALA A 23 -40.76 12.72 26.06
C ALA A 23 -39.29 13.18 26.06
N SER A 24 -38.41 12.39 26.64
CA SER A 24 -36.97 12.52 26.43
C SER A 24 -36.70 12.28 24.96
N SER A 25 -36.70 13.33 24.17
CA SER A 25 -36.10 13.33 22.85
C SER A 25 -34.62 12.99 23.04
N ALA A 26 -34.31 11.68 23.00
CA ALA A 26 -32.95 11.23 22.80
C ALA A 26 -32.50 11.86 21.47
N THR A 27 -31.79 12.97 21.54
CA THR A 27 -31.00 13.46 20.41
C THR A 27 -30.00 12.36 20.11
N ALA A 28 -30.38 11.44 19.19
CA ALA A 28 -29.42 10.57 18.54
C ALA A 28 -28.38 11.51 17.97
N GLY A 29 -27.24 11.63 18.64
CA GLY A 29 -26.14 12.42 18.17
C GLY A 29 -25.88 11.99 16.73
N HIS A 30 -26.10 12.88 15.78
CA HIS A 30 -25.78 12.64 14.39
C HIS A 30 -24.29 12.33 14.34
N ARG A 31 -23.96 11.04 14.32
CA ARG A 31 -22.60 10.59 14.00
C ARG A 31 -22.35 11.18 12.62
N ALA A 32 -21.39 12.11 12.53
CA ALA A 32 -21.09 12.74 11.26
C ALA A 32 -20.87 11.63 10.22
N SER A 33 -21.74 11.59 9.19
CA SER A 33 -21.63 10.54 8.17
C SER A 33 -20.31 10.67 7.45
N ILE A 34 -19.60 9.56 7.32
CA ILE A 34 -18.35 9.51 6.56
C ILE A 34 -18.71 9.47 5.08
N GLN A 35 -18.03 10.27 4.26
CA GLN A 35 -18.26 10.28 2.82
C GLN A 35 -17.26 9.41 2.06
N ALA A 36 -16.03 9.28 2.58
CA ALA A 36 -14.97 8.47 2.00
C ALA A 36 -14.25 7.64 3.08
N CYS A 37 -13.74 6.48 2.69
CA CYS A 37 -12.99 5.61 3.59
C CYS A 37 -11.77 5.01 2.90
N GLY A 38 -10.58 5.17 3.51
CA GLY A 38 -9.33 4.55 3.09
C GLY A 38 -9.05 3.30 3.92
N LEU A 39 -8.78 2.20 3.24
CA LEU A 39 -8.50 0.88 3.83
C LEU A 39 -7.07 0.48 3.50
N MET A 40 -6.13 0.79 4.41
CA MET A 40 -4.71 0.45 4.24
C MET A 40 -4.44 -0.99 4.68
N PRO A 41 -3.47 -1.68 4.04
CA PRO A 41 -3.31 -3.12 4.23
C PRO A 41 -2.63 -3.46 5.55
N ASP A 42 -1.46 -2.89 5.82
CA ASP A 42 -0.61 -3.27 6.96
C ASP A 42 0.46 -2.21 7.27
N THR A 43 1.42 -2.57 8.13
CA THR A 43 2.60 -1.75 8.45
C THR A 43 3.91 -2.51 8.22
N LYS A 44 3.85 -3.76 7.72
CA LYS A 44 5.00 -4.66 7.58
C LYS A 44 5.54 -4.72 6.15
N THR A 45 4.64 -4.79 5.15
CA THR A 45 5.04 -4.89 3.74
C THR A 45 5.76 -3.64 3.25
N SER A 46 5.35 -2.46 3.74
CA SER A 46 6.06 -1.19 3.56
C SER A 46 5.65 -0.21 4.66
N VAL A 47 6.61 0.50 5.23
CA VAL A 47 6.37 1.56 6.24
C VAL A 47 5.58 2.74 5.67
N ARG A 48 5.52 2.88 4.34
CA ARG A 48 4.85 4.00 3.66
C ARG A 48 3.37 4.10 3.99
N TRP A 49 2.67 2.97 4.19
CA TRP A 49 1.24 2.94 4.44
C TRP A 49 0.82 3.80 5.63
N GLN A 50 1.61 3.76 6.70
CA GLN A 50 1.37 4.53 7.92
C GLN A 50 2.06 5.89 7.91
N GLN A 51 3.28 5.97 7.35
CA GLN A 51 4.08 7.19 7.42
C GLN A 51 3.71 8.23 6.36
N PHE A 52 3.18 7.78 5.22
CA PHE A 52 2.90 8.65 4.07
C PHE A 52 1.47 8.52 3.56
N ASP A 53 1.03 7.33 3.12
CA ASP A 53 -0.25 7.18 2.43
C ASP A 53 -1.43 7.65 3.30
N GLN A 54 -1.54 7.15 4.53
CA GLN A 54 -2.61 7.52 5.45
C GLN A 54 -2.63 9.02 5.75
N PRO A 55 -1.57 9.68 6.24
CA PRO A 55 -1.63 11.10 6.59
C PRO A 55 -1.83 12.01 5.37
N TYR A 56 -1.36 11.63 4.18
CA TYR A 56 -1.60 12.42 2.98
C TYR A 56 -3.03 12.28 2.45
N LEU A 57 -3.64 11.11 2.52
CA LEU A 57 -5.07 10.92 2.23
C LEU A 57 -5.94 11.74 3.21
N GLU A 58 -5.68 11.63 4.51
CA GLU A 58 -6.41 12.38 5.55
C GLU A 58 -6.28 13.90 5.33
N LYS A 59 -5.06 14.38 5.06
CA LYS A 59 -4.81 15.80 4.74
C LYS A 59 -5.55 16.26 3.50
N ALA A 60 -5.57 15.45 2.44
CA ALA A 60 -6.22 15.79 1.19
C ALA A 60 -7.75 15.85 1.35
N PHE A 61 -8.36 14.88 2.05
CA PHE A 61 -9.79 14.92 2.36
C PHE A 61 -10.18 16.10 3.22
N LYS A 62 -9.39 16.39 4.26
CA LYS A 62 -9.60 17.57 5.12
C LYS A 62 -9.57 18.87 4.31
N ALA A 63 -8.60 19.01 3.41
CA ALA A 63 -8.48 20.18 2.53
C ALA A 63 -9.68 20.33 1.56
N ALA A 64 -10.27 19.19 1.14
CA ALA A 64 -11.44 19.17 0.26
C ALA A 64 -12.78 19.31 1.01
N GLY A 65 -12.78 19.39 2.35
CA GLY A 65 -14.00 19.45 3.16
C GLY A 65 -14.81 18.16 3.15
N VAL A 66 -14.20 17.01 2.83
CA VAL A 66 -14.83 15.70 2.80
C VAL A 66 -14.60 14.98 4.11
N SER A 67 -15.68 14.54 4.77
CA SER A 67 -15.58 13.70 5.96
C SER A 67 -15.08 12.33 5.58
N ALA A 68 -13.88 11.99 6.03
CA ALA A 68 -13.23 10.73 5.67
C ALA A 68 -12.60 10.05 6.89
N ARG A 69 -12.46 8.73 6.78
CA ARG A 69 -11.71 7.88 7.73
C ARG A 69 -10.67 7.11 6.95
N VAL A 70 -9.44 7.05 7.45
CA VAL A 70 -8.40 6.16 6.92
C VAL A 70 -7.97 5.20 8.03
N VAL A 71 -8.04 3.91 7.76
CA VAL A 71 -7.77 2.85 8.74
C VAL A 71 -6.80 1.82 8.17
N ASN A 72 -6.16 1.07 9.05
CA ASN A 72 -5.17 0.06 8.67
C ASN A 72 -5.58 -1.31 9.24
N ALA A 73 -5.58 -2.31 8.39
CA ALA A 73 -6.02 -3.66 8.72
C ALA A 73 -4.96 -4.52 9.42
N GLN A 74 -3.70 -4.06 9.47
CA GLN A 74 -2.58 -4.74 10.12
C GLN A 74 -2.28 -6.13 9.54
N GLY A 75 -2.52 -6.33 8.24
CA GLY A 75 -2.29 -7.58 7.55
C GLY A 75 -3.40 -8.63 7.71
N ASP A 76 -4.53 -8.25 8.30
CA ASP A 76 -5.69 -9.14 8.50
C ASP A 76 -6.81 -8.83 7.48
N PRO A 77 -7.07 -9.73 6.50
CA PRO A 77 -8.12 -9.55 5.50
C PRO A 77 -9.53 -9.45 6.11
N GLN A 78 -9.80 -10.17 7.21
CA GLN A 78 -11.09 -10.11 7.91
C GLN A 78 -11.28 -8.74 8.60
N LYS A 79 -10.21 -8.21 9.17
CA LYS A 79 -10.23 -6.85 9.73
C LYS A 79 -10.46 -5.80 8.64
N GLN A 80 -9.83 -5.94 7.46
CA GLN A 80 -10.06 -5.03 6.33
C GLN A 80 -11.51 -5.07 5.88
N LYS A 81 -12.11 -6.27 5.80
CA LYS A 81 -13.53 -6.43 5.50
C LYS A 81 -14.43 -5.78 6.56
N THR A 82 -14.17 -6.02 7.84
CA THR A 82 -14.94 -5.41 8.94
C THR A 82 -14.86 -3.88 8.92
N GLN A 83 -13.69 -3.34 8.61
CA GLN A 83 -13.49 -1.89 8.45
C GLN A 83 -14.28 -1.34 7.26
N ALA A 84 -14.33 -2.07 6.14
CA ALA A 84 -15.14 -1.70 4.97
C ALA A 84 -16.63 -1.71 5.30
N ASP A 85 -17.13 -2.77 5.94
CA ASP A 85 -18.53 -2.88 6.35
C ASP A 85 -18.94 -1.73 7.28
N GLN A 86 -18.07 -1.38 8.23
CA GLN A 86 -18.29 -0.24 9.12
C GLN A 86 -18.33 1.10 8.37
N CYS A 87 -17.42 1.31 7.41
CA CYS A 87 -17.42 2.52 6.59
C CYS A 87 -18.70 2.65 5.75
N ILE A 88 -19.17 1.56 5.18
CA ILE A 88 -20.44 1.51 4.43
C ILE A 88 -21.62 1.85 5.36
N ALA A 89 -21.65 1.25 6.55
CA ALA A 89 -22.70 1.51 7.54
C ALA A 89 -22.69 2.98 8.06
N ASP A 90 -21.50 3.59 8.15
CA ASP A 90 -21.32 5.00 8.54
C ASP A 90 -21.62 5.98 7.38
N GLY A 91 -22.03 5.49 6.18
CA GLY A 91 -22.52 6.29 5.06
C GLY A 91 -21.49 6.64 3.99
N ALA A 92 -20.35 5.95 3.94
CA ALA A 92 -19.34 6.14 2.89
C ALA A 92 -19.96 5.99 1.48
N LYS A 93 -19.58 6.88 0.58
CA LYS A 93 -19.92 6.84 -0.85
C LYS A 93 -18.83 6.19 -1.69
N VAL A 94 -17.61 6.19 -1.18
CA VAL A 94 -16.45 5.63 -1.84
C VAL A 94 -15.51 4.97 -0.83
N LEU A 95 -15.00 3.78 -1.19
CA LEU A 95 -13.91 3.09 -0.52
C LEU A 95 -12.65 3.24 -1.36
N ILE A 96 -11.53 3.56 -0.73
CA ILE A 96 -10.18 3.53 -1.32
C ILE A 96 -9.49 2.31 -0.71
N ILE A 97 -9.21 1.30 -1.51
CA ILE A 97 -8.77 0.00 -1.04
C ILE A 97 -7.34 -0.26 -1.51
N ALA A 98 -6.39 -0.33 -0.57
CA ALA A 98 -5.12 -0.99 -0.81
C ALA A 98 -5.28 -2.45 -0.36
N PRO A 99 -5.45 -3.41 -1.28
CA PRO A 99 -5.80 -4.78 -0.90
C PRO A 99 -4.67 -5.48 -0.16
N ILE A 100 -5.02 -6.33 0.81
CA ILE A 100 -4.11 -7.31 1.40
C ILE A 100 -3.93 -8.46 0.41
N ASP A 101 -5.05 -8.94 -0.12
CA ASP A 101 -5.12 -9.89 -1.23
C ASP A 101 -6.31 -9.57 -2.14
N SER A 102 -6.22 -9.96 -3.42
CA SER A 102 -7.25 -9.67 -4.41
C SER A 102 -8.58 -10.37 -4.12
N GLY A 103 -8.57 -11.58 -3.58
CA GLY A 103 -9.80 -12.34 -3.33
C GLY A 103 -10.68 -11.68 -2.28
N SER A 104 -10.11 -11.34 -1.14
CA SER A 104 -10.81 -10.63 -0.04
C SER A 104 -11.28 -9.25 -0.48
N ALA A 105 -10.44 -8.51 -1.20
CA ALA A 105 -10.77 -7.16 -1.66
C ALA A 105 -11.88 -7.16 -2.72
N ALA A 106 -11.88 -8.11 -3.66
CA ALA A 106 -12.97 -8.25 -4.63
C ALA A 106 -14.31 -8.53 -3.95
N ALA A 107 -14.32 -9.31 -2.84
CA ALA A 107 -15.53 -9.51 -2.04
C ALA A 107 -15.98 -8.22 -1.34
N ILE A 108 -15.04 -7.39 -0.84
CA ILE A 108 -15.35 -6.08 -0.27
C ILE A 108 -15.98 -5.16 -1.33
N GLU A 109 -15.38 -5.08 -2.51
CA GLU A 109 -15.88 -4.25 -3.62
C GLU A 109 -17.28 -4.67 -4.07
N LYS A 110 -17.51 -5.98 -4.19
CA LYS A 110 -18.83 -6.52 -4.53
C LYS A 110 -19.88 -6.15 -3.49
N ALA A 111 -19.54 -6.25 -2.21
CA ALA A 111 -20.44 -5.87 -1.11
C ALA A 111 -20.70 -4.35 -1.10
N ALA A 112 -19.70 -3.52 -1.36
CA ALA A 112 -19.82 -2.08 -1.49
C ALA A 112 -20.74 -1.70 -2.67
N ALA A 113 -20.51 -2.29 -3.85
CA ALA A 113 -21.30 -2.04 -5.05
C ALA A 113 -22.77 -2.41 -4.85
N ALA A 114 -23.08 -3.49 -4.14
CA ALA A 114 -24.47 -3.89 -3.79
C ALA A 114 -25.18 -2.86 -2.90
N LYS A 115 -24.43 -1.97 -2.25
CA LYS A 115 -24.94 -0.85 -1.43
C LYS A 115 -24.83 0.51 -2.16
N GLY A 116 -24.47 0.52 -3.45
CA GLY A 116 -24.28 1.75 -4.23
C GLY A 116 -22.99 2.50 -3.90
N VAL A 117 -22.10 1.93 -3.10
CA VAL A 117 -20.79 2.49 -2.75
C VAL A 117 -19.78 2.12 -3.83
N LYS A 118 -19.03 3.11 -4.31
CA LYS A 118 -17.98 2.90 -5.32
C LYS A 118 -16.66 2.52 -4.63
N SER A 119 -15.77 1.83 -5.37
CA SER A 119 -14.41 1.54 -4.89
C SER A 119 -13.36 2.10 -5.85
N ILE A 120 -12.21 2.46 -5.28
CA ILE A 120 -10.97 2.80 -5.98
C ILE A 120 -9.92 1.83 -5.51
N ASP A 121 -9.28 1.11 -6.43
CA ASP A 121 -8.07 0.35 -6.15
C ASP A 121 -6.91 1.33 -5.94
N TYR A 122 -6.26 1.24 -4.80
CA TYR A 122 -5.20 2.15 -4.41
C TYR A 122 -3.85 1.44 -4.35
N ASP A 123 -2.91 1.86 -5.18
CA ASP A 123 -1.56 1.29 -5.33
C ASP A 123 -1.55 -0.16 -5.83
N ARG A 124 -2.31 -1.05 -5.24
CA ARG A 124 -2.46 -2.46 -5.61
C ARG A 124 -3.78 -2.70 -6.34
N GLN A 125 -3.72 -3.38 -7.49
CA GLN A 125 -4.90 -3.74 -8.26
C GLN A 125 -5.62 -4.93 -7.63
N VAL A 126 -6.95 -4.90 -7.64
CA VAL A 126 -7.78 -6.02 -7.20
C VAL A 126 -8.11 -6.90 -8.40
N GLU A 127 -7.46 -8.06 -8.49
CA GLU A 127 -7.72 -9.04 -9.53
C GLU A 127 -9.17 -9.60 -9.42
N GLY A 128 -9.96 -9.39 -10.47
CA GLY A 128 -11.37 -9.77 -10.48
C GLY A 128 -12.29 -8.83 -9.72
N GLY A 129 -11.80 -7.66 -9.35
CA GLY A 129 -12.55 -6.61 -8.67
C GLY A 129 -13.51 -5.85 -9.57
N SER A 130 -14.21 -4.87 -8.97
CA SER A 130 -15.21 -4.02 -9.63
C SER A 130 -14.96 -2.52 -9.39
N ALA A 131 -13.75 -2.14 -9.01
CA ALA A 131 -13.38 -0.75 -8.79
C ALA A 131 -13.69 0.11 -10.01
N VAL A 132 -14.08 1.36 -9.76
CA VAL A 132 -14.36 2.33 -10.84
C VAL A 132 -13.09 3.03 -11.30
N LEU A 133 -12.00 2.90 -10.56
CA LEU A 133 -10.69 3.45 -10.86
C LEU A 133 -9.59 2.62 -10.19
N TYR A 134 -8.53 2.33 -10.92
CA TYR A 134 -7.25 1.90 -10.36
C TYR A 134 -6.29 3.10 -10.32
N ALA A 135 -5.93 3.55 -9.13
CA ALA A 135 -5.01 4.66 -8.90
C ALA A 135 -3.67 4.13 -8.37
N SER A 136 -2.61 4.23 -9.17
CA SER A 136 -1.31 3.66 -8.84
C SER A 136 -0.17 4.35 -9.59
N PHE A 137 1.02 3.78 -9.42
CA PHE A 137 2.16 4.02 -10.31
C PHE A 137 2.18 2.97 -11.42
N ASP A 138 2.85 3.27 -12.54
CA ASP A 138 3.08 2.29 -13.59
C ASP A 138 4.00 1.18 -13.08
N GLY A 139 3.41 0.07 -12.64
CA GLY A 139 4.11 -1.07 -12.06
C GLY A 139 5.02 -1.78 -13.06
N HIS A 140 4.62 -1.86 -14.33
CA HIS A 140 5.50 -2.42 -15.37
C HIS A 140 6.76 -1.55 -15.53
N GLN A 141 6.62 -0.23 -15.56
CA GLN A 141 7.76 0.69 -15.63
C GLN A 141 8.68 0.61 -14.40
N VAL A 142 8.13 0.32 -13.21
CA VAL A 142 8.96 0.02 -12.03
C VAL A 142 9.92 -1.13 -12.33
N GLY A 143 9.40 -2.25 -12.81
CA GLY A 143 10.21 -3.42 -13.17
C GLY A 143 11.21 -3.13 -14.27
N VAL A 144 10.82 -2.39 -15.32
CA VAL A 144 11.73 -1.95 -16.39
C VAL A 144 12.93 -1.18 -15.81
N LEU A 145 12.69 -0.23 -14.90
CA LEU A 145 13.76 0.54 -14.25
C LEU A 145 14.69 -0.37 -13.43
N GLN A 146 14.14 -1.33 -12.68
CA GLN A 146 14.90 -2.29 -11.88
C GLN A 146 15.80 -3.17 -12.77
N GLY A 147 15.21 -3.82 -13.78
CA GLY A 147 15.95 -4.68 -14.71
C GLY A 147 17.03 -3.92 -15.50
N THR A 148 16.70 -2.71 -15.96
CA THR A 148 17.62 -1.86 -16.71
C THR A 148 18.86 -1.48 -15.90
N LEU A 149 18.69 -0.98 -14.67
CA LEU A 149 19.80 -0.49 -13.88
C LEU A 149 20.68 -1.62 -13.32
N VAL A 150 20.09 -2.78 -12.99
CA VAL A 150 20.87 -3.97 -12.61
C VAL A 150 21.67 -4.49 -13.81
N SER A 151 21.05 -4.64 -14.99
CA SER A 151 21.75 -5.12 -16.19
C SER A 151 22.84 -4.16 -16.68
N GLN A 152 22.60 -2.85 -16.62
CA GLN A 152 23.61 -1.84 -16.95
C GLN A 152 24.83 -1.91 -16.04
N ALA A 153 24.62 -2.14 -14.72
CA ALA A 153 25.72 -2.30 -13.77
C ALA A 153 26.54 -3.57 -14.02
N LEU A 154 25.94 -4.60 -14.66
CA LEU A 154 26.58 -5.87 -15.00
C LEU A 154 27.16 -5.92 -16.44
N LYS A 155 27.01 -4.87 -17.24
CA LYS A 155 27.38 -4.88 -18.67
C LYS A 155 28.82 -5.31 -18.96
N ALA A 156 29.76 -5.10 -18.03
CA ALA A 156 31.16 -5.47 -18.19
C ALA A 156 31.43 -6.95 -17.86
N LYS A 157 30.48 -7.68 -17.27
CA LYS A 157 30.64 -9.08 -16.86
C LYS A 157 29.72 -9.99 -17.69
N LYS A 158 30.22 -10.47 -18.83
CA LYS A 158 29.49 -11.43 -19.67
C LYS A 158 29.14 -12.69 -18.89
N GLY A 159 27.88 -13.12 -19.01
CA GLY A 159 27.39 -14.32 -18.32
C GLY A 159 27.22 -14.14 -16.81
N ALA A 160 27.13 -12.89 -16.32
CA ALA A 160 26.82 -12.60 -14.91
C ALA A 160 25.50 -13.24 -14.50
N VAL A 161 25.47 -13.86 -13.33
CA VAL A 161 24.30 -14.55 -12.78
C VAL A 161 23.42 -13.55 -12.02
N VAL A 162 22.17 -13.41 -12.43
CA VAL A 162 21.18 -12.52 -11.81
C VAL A 162 20.12 -13.35 -11.10
N ALA A 163 20.00 -13.17 -9.78
CA ALA A 163 18.91 -13.73 -8.99
C ALA A 163 17.72 -12.75 -8.93
N GLU A 164 16.52 -13.30 -8.80
CA GLU A 164 15.28 -12.53 -8.74
C GLU A 164 14.52 -12.85 -7.43
N LEU A 165 14.34 -11.85 -6.57
CA LEU A 165 13.52 -11.89 -5.35
C LEU A 165 12.27 -11.05 -5.58
N ASN A 166 11.20 -11.72 -6.01
CA ASN A 166 9.93 -11.09 -6.37
C ASN A 166 9.14 -10.72 -5.11
N GLY A 167 8.11 -9.87 -5.26
CA GLY A 167 7.16 -9.59 -4.18
C GLY A 167 6.25 -10.78 -3.84
N GLY A 168 5.25 -10.56 -3.00
CA GLY A 168 4.27 -11.60 -2.66
C GLY A 168 3.34 -11.92 -3.82
N GLN A 169 2.98 -13.20 -3.99
CA GLN A 169 2.08 -13.66 -5.06
C GLN A 169 0.61 -13.23 -4.85
N GLU A 170 0.26 -12.83 -3.63
CA GLU A 170 -1.04 -12.28 -3.27
C GLU A 170 -1.27 -10.85 -3.79
N ASP A 171 -0.22 -10.19 -4.28
CA ASP A 171 -0.21 -8.81 -4.76
C ASP A 171 0.04 -8.76 -6.27
N ALA A 172 -0.91 -8.22 -7.03
CA ALA A 172 -0.82 -8.08 -8.48
C ALA A 172 0.42 -7.27 -8.92
N ASN A 173 0.89 -6.31 -8.11
CA ASN A 173 2.08 -5.54 -8.39
C ASN A 173 3.33 -6.41 -8.58
N SER A 174 3.45 -7.53 -7.85
CA SER A 174 4.58 -8.44 -7.98
C SER A 174 4.74 -8.97 -9.40
N PHE A 175 3.62 -9.25 -10.07
CA PHE A 175 3.62 -9.71 -11.46
C PHE A 175 3.85 -8.57 -12.45
N LEU A 176 3.35 -7.35 -12.16
CA LEU A 176 3.63 -6.17 -12.97
C LEU A 176 5.13 -5.83 -12.97
N PHE A 177 5.76 -5.83 -11.78
CA PHE A 177 7.21 -5.59 -11.67
C PHE A 177 7.99 -6.69 -12.37
N LYS A 178 7.59 -7.97 -12.12
CA LYS A 178 8.23 -9.11 -12.80
C LYS A 178 8.12 -9.01 -14.32
N GLY A 179 6.96 -8.70 -14.86
CA GLY A 179 6.77 -8.46 -16.28
C GLY A 179 7.69 -7.35 -16.83
N GLY A 180 7.88 -6.30 -16.04
CA GLY A 180 8.76 -5.18 -16.39
C GLY A 180 10.23 -5.58 -16.47
N TYR A 181 10.82 -6.15 -15.40
CA TYR A 181 12.24 -6.55 -15.48
C TYR A 181 12.47 -7.77 -16.37
N ASP A 182 11.51 -8.67 -16.48
CA ASP A 182 11.57 -9.77 -17.45
C ASP A 182 11.66 -9.27 -18.89
N SER A 183 10.95 -8.18 -19.25
CA SER A 183 11.03 -7.58 -20.59
C SER A 183 12.44 -7.09 -20.94
N VAL A 184 13.22 -6.70 -19.93
CA VAL A 184 14.62 -6.27 -20.08
C VAL A 184 15.58 -7.45 -20.01
N LEU A 185 15.39 -8.35 -19.04
CA LEU A 185 16.39 -9.39 -18.72
C LEU A 185 16.28 -10.62 -19.62
N LYS A 186 15.06 -11.04 -20.05
CA LYS A 186 14.90 -12.23 -20.91
C LYS A 186 15.69 -12.17 -22.21
N PRO A 187 15.74 -11.06 -22.97
CA PRO A 187 16.62 -10.96 -24.13
C PRO A 187 18.11 -11.11 -23.79
N LEU A 188 18.55 -10.60 -22.62
CA LEU A 188 19.93 -10.70 -22.16
C LEU A 188 20.28 -12.13 -21.73
N TYR A 189 19.32 -12.86 -21.14
CA TYR A 189 19.47 -14.29 -20.83
C TYR A 189 19.54 -15.11 -22.13
N ALA A 190 18.65 -14.85 -23.09
CA ALA A 190 18.60 -15.56 -24.36
C ALA A 190 19.90 -15.38 -25.19
N SER A 191 20.51 -14.20 -25.15
CA SER A 191 21.76 -13.92 -25.82
C SER A 191 23.02 -14.45 -25.10
N GLY A 192 22.88 -14.91 -23.86
CA GLY A 192 24.01 -15.28 -23.00
C GLY A 192 24.82 -14.10 -22.47
N ALA A 193 24.34 -12.86 -22.65
CA ALA A 193 24.95 -11.68 -22.05
C ALA A 193 24.86 -11.73 -20.51
N LEU A 194 23.74 -12.22 -19.99
CA LEU A 194 23.52 -12.58 -18.58
C LEU A 194 23.09 -14.05 -18.47
N LYS A 195 23.14 -14.59 -17.27
CA LYS A 195 22.59 -15.90 -16.91
C LYS A 195 21.47 -15.72 -15.90
N LYS A 196 20.35 -16.37 -16.12
CA LYS A 196 19.27 -16.42 -15.14
C LYS A 196 19.73 -17.27 -13.96
N GLY A 197 19.72 -16.67 -12.77
CA GLY A 197 19.93 -17.33 -11.49
C GLY A 197 18.63 -17.82 -10.87
N PRO A 198 18.62 -18.11 -9.55
CA PRO A 198 17.42 -18.46 -8.82
C PRO A 198 16.36 -17.34 -8.89
N ASP A 199 15.09 -17.73 -8.95
CA ASP A 199 13.93 -16.84 -9.13
C ASP A 199 12.83 -17.30 -8.17
N GLN A 200 12.53 -16.50 -7.13
CA GLN A 200 11.60 -16.85 -6.07
C GLN A 200 10.71 -15.66 -5.71
N PHE A 201 9.45 -15.97 -5.37
CA PHE A 201 8.55 -15.02 -4.75
C PHE A 201 8.76 -15.02 -3.23
N VAL A 202 8.62 -13.85 -2.61
CA VAL A 202 8.72 -13.63 -1.16
C VAL A 202 7.31 -13.56 -0.58
N PRO A 203 6.79 -14.64 0.03
CA PRO A 203 5.41 -14.67 0.52
C PRO A 203 5.15 -13.57 1.55
N GLY A 204 4.07 -12.79 1.35
CA GLY A 204 3.69 -11.70 2.22
C GLY A 204 4.62 -10.50 2.21
N TRP A 205 5.52 -10.38 1.21
CA TRP A 205 6.57 -9.35 1.19
C TRP A 205 7.46 -9.36 2.45
N ASP A 206 7.55 -10.50 3.12
CA ASP A 206 8.17 -10.65 4.43
C ASP A 206 9.70 -10.60 4.32
N ASN A 207 10.32 -9.59 4.92
CA ASN A 207 11.76 -9.36 4.84
C ASN A 207 12.60 -10.48 5.52
N GLN A 208 12.06 -11.15 6.53
CA GLN A 208 12.76 -12.30 7.16
C GLN A 208 12.74 -13.51 6.23
N LYS A 209 11.61 -13.77 5.57
CA LYS A 209 11.52 -14.81 4.54
C LYS A 209 12.43 -14.47 3.35
N ALA A 210 12.52 -13.19 2.96
CA ALA A 210 13.45 -12.76 1.91
C ALA A 210 14.90 -13.13 2.23
N GLY A 211 15.36 -12.88 3.46
CA GLY A 211 16.69 -13.31 3.91
C GLY A 211 16.84 -14.82 3.86
N THR A 212 15.89 -15.58 4.40
CA THR A 212 15.94 -17.05 4.34
C THR A 212 16.05 -17.57 2.90
N ILE A 213 15.23 -17.01 1.97
CA ILE A 213 15.25 -17.37 0.56
C ILE A 213 16.58 -17.00 -0.08
N PHE A 214 17.12 -15.80 0.19
CA PHE A 214 18.39 -15.37 -0.37
C PHE A 214 19.56 -16.22 0.13
N ASN A 215 19.60 -16.59 1.40
CA ASN A 215 20.57 -17.53 1.94
C ASN A 215 20.53 -18.88 1.21
N GLN A 216 19.33 -19.41 0.93
CA GLN A 216 19.19 -20.64 0.12
C GLN A 216 19.72 -20.44 -1.31
N MET A 217 19.47 -19.28 -1.92
CA MET A 217 20.01 -18.95 -3.25
C MET A 217 21.55 -18.88 -3.24
N LEU A 218 22.16 -18.31 -2.20
CA LEU A 218 23.62 -18.30 -2.03
C LEU A 218 24.20 -19.71 -1.95
N VAL A 219 23.59 -20.58 -1.14
CA VAL A 219 24.01 -22.01 -1.04
C VAL A 219 23.84 -22.71 -2.39
N GLN A 220 22.68 -22.60 -3.04
CA GLN A 220 22.40 -23.23 -4.33
C GLN A 220 23.39 -22.84 -5.41
N THR A 221 23.88 -21.60 -5.40
CA THR A 221 24.81 -21.07 -6.38
C THR A 221 26.27 -21.10 -5.96
N ALA A 222 26.60 -21.70 -4.80
CA ALA A 222 27.92 -21.62 -4.18
C ALA A 222 28.45 -20.18 -4.11
N ASN A 223 27.61 -19.24 -3.70
CA ASN A 223 27.85 -17.79 -3.63
C ASN A 223 28.16 -17.12 -4.99
N LYS A 224 27.76 -17.73 -6.11
CA LYS A 224 28.02 -17.20 -7.47
C LYS A 224 26.80 -16.44 -8.00
N ILE A 225 26.33 -15.46 -7.25
CA ILE A 225 25.33 -14.46 -7.68
C ILE A 225 26.07 -13.15 -7.93
N ASP A 226 25.85 -12.54 -9.11
CA ASP A 226 26.53 -11.33 -9.54
C ASP A 226 25.65 -10.10 -9.48
N GLY A 227 24.33 -10.27 -9.42
CA GLY A 227 23.36 -9.21 -9.27
C GLY A 227 22.02 -9.75 -8.76
N VAL A 228 21.23 -8.89 -8.16
CA VAL A 228 19.91 -9.24 -7.63
C VAL A 228 18.88 -8.20 -8.06
N VAL A 229 17.78 -8.67 -8.65
CA VAL A 229 16.56 -7.89 -8.77
C VAL A 229 15.71 -8.17 -7.53
N ALA A 230 15.68 -7.22 -6.60
CA ALA A 230 14.82 -7.25 -5.42
C ALA A 230 13.62 -6.32 -5.65
N ALA A 231 12.41 -6.82 -5.41
CA ALA A 231 11.18 -6.13 -5.75
C ALA A 231 10.94 -4.84 -4.94
N ASN A 232 11.45 -4.76 -3.69
CA ASN A 232 11.41 -3.53 -2.90
C ASN A 232 12.65 -3.38 -1.99
N ASP A 233 12.76 -2.24 -1.31
CA ASP A 233 13.89 -1.92 -0.43
C ASP A 233 13.95 -2.81 0.82
N GLY A 234 12.83 -3.30 1.32
CA GLY A 234 12.81 -4.23 2.45
C GLY A 234 13.48 -5.55 2.09
N ILE A 235 13.12 -6.12 0.94
CA ILE A 235 13.75 -7.33 0.36
C ILE A 235 15.22 -7.03 0.04
N ALA A 236 15.53 -5.90 -0.58
CA ALA A 236 16.91 -5.50 -0.87
C ALA A 236 17.76 -5.37 0.40
N ASN A 237 17.20 -4.83 1.47
CA ASN A 237 17.90 -4.75 2.75
C ASN A 237 18.20 -6.13 3.36
N ALA A 238 17.28 -7.09 3.22
CA ALA A 238 17.54 -8.48 3.63
C ALA A 238 18.73 -9.06 2.86
N VAL A 239 18.81 -8.84 1.54
CA VAL A 239 19.97 -9.21 0.71
C VAL A 239 21.25 -8.57 1.24
N VAL A 240 21.24 -7.27 1.55
CA VAL A 240 22.42 -6.55 2.09
C VAL A 240 22.88 -7.12 3.41
N VAL A 241 21.94 -7.46 4.31
CA VAL A 241 22.25 -8.09 5.62
C VAL A 241 22.93 -9.43 5.41
N ASP A 242 22.42 -10.27 4.53
CA ASP A 242 22.99 -11.59 4.25
C ASP A 242 24.37 -11.51 3.58
N LEU A 243 24.53 -10.60 2.59
CA LEU A 243 25.85 -10.38 1.98
C LEU A 243 26.89 -9.99 3.03
N LYS A 244 26.56 -9.12 3.98
CA LYS A 244 27.45 -8.73 5.09
C LYS A 244 27.75 -9.90 6.02
N ALA A 245 26.72 -10.68 6.39
CA ALA A 245 26.86 -11.84 7.27
C ALA A 245 27.78 -12.92 6.66
N HIS A 246 27.75 -13.08 5.34
CA HIS A 246 28.61 -14.00 4.59
C HIS A 246 29.94 -13.37 4.14
N HIS A 247 30.27 -12.16 4.59
CA HIS A 247 31.49 -11.42 4.21
C HIS A 247 31.63 -11.25 2.69
N LEU A 248 30.50 -11.20 1.96
CA LEU A 248 30.46 -10.97 0.51
C LEU A 248 30.49 -9.48 0.20
N LYS A 249 31.00 -9.17 -0.99
CA LYS A 249 31.05 -7.77 -1.48
C LYS A 249 29.68 -7.29 -1.93
N PRO A 250 29.43 -5.96 -1.94
CA PRO A 250 28.26 -5.39 -2.60
C PRO A 250 28.15 -5.86 -4.05
N LEU A 251 26.93 -6.06 -4.51
CA LEU A 251 26.63 -6.41 -5.90
C LEU A 251 25.50 -5.51 -6.43
N PRO A 252 25.31 -5.39 -7.77
CA PRO A 252 24.17 -4.70 -8.35
C PRO A 252 22.87 -5.22 -7.79
N LEU A 253 22.10 -4.31 -7.15
CA LEU A 253 20.90 -4.64 -6.38
C LEU A 253 19.84 -3.56 -6.61
N SER A 254 18.66 -3.97 -7.05
CA SER A 254 17.51 -3.07 -7.16
C SER A 254 16.73 -2.97 -5.85
N GLY A 255 15.80 -2.04 -5.81
CA GLY A 255 14.79 -1.87 -4.78
C GLY A 255 13.65 -0.99 -5.27
N GLN A 256 12.73 -0.67 -4.38
CA GLN A 256 11.58 0.20 -4.61
C GLN A 256 11.12 0.79 -3.27
N ASP A 257 10.42 1.90 -3.34
CA ASP A 257 9.81 2.72 -2.28
C ASP A 257 10.69 3.85 -1.73
N ALA A 258 11.95 3.93 -2.12
CA ALA A 258 12.89 4.97 -1.65
C ALA A 258 12.82 5.14 -0.12
N THR A 259 12.97 4.01 0.61
CA THR A 259 12.99 4.02 2.08
C THR A 259 14.28 4.65 2.61
N THR A 260 14.28 5.10 3.85
CA THR A 260 15.49 5.61 4.50
C THR A 260 16.67 4.64 4.37
N GLN A 261 16.44 3.35 4.71
CA GLN A 261 17.48 2.32 4.63
C GLN A 261 17.90 2.03 3.18
N GLY A 262 16.95 2.01 2.22
CA GLY A 262 17.26 1.83 0.81
C GLY A 262 18.16 2.95 0.28
N VAL A 263 17.87 4.21 0.63
CA VAL A 263 18.71 5.35 0.25
C VAL A 263 20.07 5.31 0.92
N GLN A 264 20.13 4.93 2.20
CA GLN A 264 21.39 4.72 2.92
C GLN A 264 22.25 3.60 2.29
N ASN A 265 21.63 2.51 1.87
CA ASN A 265 22.33 1.45 1.15
C ASN A 265 22.86 1.93 -0.22
N ILE A 266 22.11 2.81 -0.91
CA ILE A 266 22.56 3.40 -2.19
C ILE A 266 23.77 4.31 -2.00
N ILE A 267 23.72 5.24 -1.05
CA ILE A 267 24.83 6.18 -0.85
C ILE A 267 26.09 5.49 -0.34
N SER A 268 25.94 4.42 0.45
CA SER A 268 27.06 3.60 0.94
C SER A 268 27.54 2.54 -0.07
N GLY A 269 26.85 2.36 -1.19
CA GLY A 269 27.25 1.46 -2.28
C GLY A 269 26.79 0.00 -2.13
N TRP A 270 25.91 -0.31 -1.19
CA TRP A 270 25.34 -1.65 -1.00
C TRP A 270 24.13 -1.95 -1.88
N GLN A 271 23.47 -0.92 -2.43
CA GLN A 271 22.35 -1.03 -3.34
C GLN A 271 22.58 -0.10 -4.52
N THR A 272 22.23 -0.53 -5.74
CA THR A 272 22.47 0.25 -6.95
C THR A 272 21.42 1.34 -7.14
N MET A 273 20.17 1.00 -6.86
CA MET A 273 19.03 1.89 -7.09
C MET A 273 17.81 1.51 -6.25
N THR A 274 16.94 2.46 -6.08
CA THR A 274 15.54 2.22 -5.69
C THR A 274 14.61 2.95 -6.65
N VAL A 275 13.36 2.49 -6.76
CA VAL A 275 12.33 3.21 -7.50
C VAL A 275 11.52 4.06 -6.52
N TRP A 276 11.56 5.36 -6.71
CA TRP A 276 10.75 6.30 -5.94
C TRP A 276 9.36 6.45 -6.56
N LYS A 277 8.38 6.23 -5.74
CA LYS A 277 6.97 6.46 -5.97
C LYS A 277 6.53 7.57 -5.02
N ASP A 278 6.35 8.80 -5.52
CA ASP A 278 5.93 9.91 -4.65
C ASP A 278 4.45 9.74 -4.25
N VAL A 279 4.23 9.01 -3.17
CA VAL A 279 2.89 8.68 -2.67
C VAL A 279 2.08 9.90 -2.24
N ARG A 280 2.72 11.07 -2.05
CA ARG A 280 2.03 12.34 -1.79
C ARG A 280 1.16 12.71 -3.01
N ILE A 281 1.69 12.48 -4.21
CA ILE A 281 0.94 12.70 -5.46
C ILE A 281 -0.18 11.67 -5.58
N LEU A 282 0.10 10.39 -5.35
CA LEU A 282 -0.89 9.32 -5.43
C LEU A 282 -2.06 9.58 -4.46
N ALA A 283 -1.75 9.82 -3.18
CA ALA A 283 -2.76 10.07 -2.16
C ALA A 283 -3.62 11.31 -2.49
N THR A 284 -2.99 12.42 -2.92
CA THR A 284 -3.70 13.65 -3.27
C THR A 284 -4.61 13.45 -4.49
N LYS A 285 -4.12 12.77 -5.54
CA LYS A 285 -4.89 12.50 -6.76
C LYS A 285 -6.03 11.51 -6.51
N THR A 286 -5.78 10.48 -5.70
CA THR A 286 -6.83 9.52 -5.33
C THR A 286 -7.89 10.16 -4.46
N ALA A 287 -7.52 11.01 -3.50
CA ALA A 287 -8.48 11.75 -2.70
C ALA A 287 -9.32 12.69 -3.58
N ALA A 288 -8.72 13.37 -4.57
CA ALA A 288 -9.46 14.20 -5.53
C ALA A 288 -10.46 13.36 -6.35
N ALA A 289 -10.03 12.20 -6.86
CA ALA A 289 -10.92 11.27 -7.57
C ALA A 289 -12.07 10.77 -6.68
N ALA A 290 -11.80 10.49 -5.41
CA ALA A 290 -12.83 10.12 -4.45
C ALA A 290 -13.82 11.27 -4.17
N VAL A 291 -13.34 12.51 -4.12
CA VAL A 291 -14.20 13.72 -4.00
C VAL A 291 -15.12 13.86 -5.21
N ASP A 292 -14.62 13.61 -6.42
CA ASP A 292 -15.44 13.64 -7.64
C ASP A 292 -16.54 12.57 -7.55
N ILE A 293 -16.22 11.35 -7.13
CA ILE A 293 -17.20 10.27 -6.92
C ILE A 293 -18.25 10.67 -5.87
N VAL A 294 -17.85 11.26 -4.75
CA VAL A 294 -18.76 11.76 -3.70
C VAL A 294 -19.73 12.79 -4.26
N LYS A 295 -19.30 13.63 -5.21
CA LYS A 295 -20.11 14.62 -5.91
C LYS A 295 -20.90 14.06 -7.10
N GLY A 296 -20.83 12.76 -7.37
CA GLY A 296 -21.50 12.13 -8.51
C GLY A 296 -20.81 12.36 -9.86
N GLN A 297 -19.55 12.80 -9.84
CA GLN A 297 -18.74 13.05 -11.04
C GLN A 297 -17.85 11.83 -11.36
N ALA A 298 -17.47 11.66 -12.62
CA ALA A 298 -16.51 10.65 -13.02
C ALA A 298 -15.10 11.05 -12.57
N PRO A 299 -14.30 10.12 -11.99
CA PRO A 299 -12.93 10.42 -11.62
C PRO A 299 -12.03 10.57 -12.86
N PRO A 300 -10.96 11.39 -12.78
CA PRO A 300 -10.01 11.53 -13.88
C PRO A 300 -9.24 10.22 -14.12
N THR A 301 -8.89 9.95 -15.39
CA THR A 301 -8.11 8.79 -15.79
C THR A 301 -6.95 9.18 -16.69
N THR A 302 -5.88 8.39 -16.72
CA THR A 302 -4.78 8.49 -17.68
C THR A 302 -4.84 7.42 -18.76
N GLY A 303 -5.73 6.45 -18.61
CA GLY A 303 -5.90 5.33 -19.53
C GLY A 303 -6.70 4.18 -18.91
N THR A 304 -6.45 2.98 -19.37
CA THR A 304 -7.04 1.75 -18.85
C THR A 304 -5.97 0.69 -18.66
N VAL A 305 -6.22 -0.24 -17.72
CA VAL A 305 -5.40 -1.44 -17.52
C VAL A 305 -6.28 -2.69 -17.64
N ALA A 306 -5.66 -3.82 -17.87
CA ALA A 306 -6.34 -5.11 -17.78
C ALA A 306 -6.27 -5.64 -16.35
N THR A 307 -7.34 -6.29 -15.90
CA THR A 307 -7.37 -7.10 -14.70
C THR A 307 -8.13 -8.38 -14.99
N LYS A 308 -8.07 -9.37 -14.13
CA LYS A 308 -8.79 -10.63 -14.31
C LYS A 308 -10.29 -10.40 -14.52
N GLY A 309 -10.80 -10.83 -15.67
CA GLY A 309 -12.22 -10.66 -16.03
C GLY A 309 -12.60 -9.29 -16.60
N ARG A 310 -11.68 -8.32 -16.65
CA ARG A 310 -11.90 -6.98 -17.24
C ARG A 310 -10.73 -6.56 -18.10
N SER A 311 -10.95 -6.34 -19.37
CA SER A 311 -9.90 -5.91 -20.32
C SER A 311 -9.58 -4.41 -20.25
N LYS A 312 -10.48 -3.61 -19.68
CA LYS A 312 -10.38 -2.14 -19.62
C LYS A 312 -10.91 -1.60 -18.28
N GLU A 313 -10.09 -1.67 -17.27
CA GLU A 313 -10.34 -0.97 -16.01
C GLU A 313 -9.81 0.46 -16.13
N PRO A 314 -10.63 1.50 -15.82
CA PRO A 314 -10.14 2.88 -15.82
C PRO A 314 -8.97 3.02 -14.84
N ALA A 315 -7.90 3.68 -15.26
CA ALA A 315 -6.70 3.81 -14.45
C ALA A 315 -6.16 5.24 -14.43
N TYR A 316 -5.59 5.62 -13.29
CA TYR A 316 -4.76 6.80 -13.12
C TYR A 316 -3.36 6.36 -12.71
N LEU A 317 -2.45 6.28 -13.69
CA LEU A 317 -1.10 5.80 -13.49
C LEU A 317 -0.10 6.96 -13.44
N ILE A 318 0.71 6.98 -12.39
CA ILE A 318 1.78 7.95 -12.17
C ILE A 318 3.11 7.34 -12.60
N LYS A 319 3.95 8.12 -13.26
CA LYS A 319 5.27 7.67 -13.68
C LYS A 319 6.20 7.54 -12.46
N PRO A 320 6.82 6.37 -12.23
CA PRO A 320 7.83 6.20 -11.18
C PRO A 320 9.17 6.79 -11.60
N GLN A 321 10.04 7.06 -10.61
CA GLN A 321 11.38 7.60 -10.85
C GLN A 321 12.46 6.71 -10.23
N ALA A 322 13.52 6.40 -11.01
CA ALA A 322 14.68 5.72 -10.46
C ALA A 322 15.56 6.69 -9.65
N ILE A 323 15.95 6.23 -8.47
CA ILE A 323 16.89 6.91 -7.57
C ILE A 323 18.16 6.08 -7.48
N THR A 324 19.28 6.73 -7.71
CA THR A 324 20.63 6.17 -7.68
C THR A 324 21.55 7.06 -6.86
N LYS A 325 22.81 6.67 -6.70
CA LYS A 325 23.82 7.50 -6.03
C LYS A 325 24.02 8.86 -6.71
N ALA A 326 23.72 8.96 -8.02
CA ALA A 326 23.88 10.22 -8.76
C ALA A 326 22.78 11.25 -8.47
N ASN A 327 21.56 10.81 -8.14
CA ASN A 327 20.41 11.71 -8.03
C ASN A 327 19.63 11.62 -6.69
N TRP A 328 20.09 10.87 -5.70
CA TRP A 328 19.38 10.67 -4.43
C TRP A 328 19.01 11.98 -3.70
N LYS A 329 19.80 13.05 -3.92
CA LYS A 329 19.53 14.36 -3.31
C LYS A 329 18.19 14.96 -3.74
N VAL A 330 17.57 14.47 -4.83
CA VAL A 330 16.20 14.87 -5.22
C VAL A 330 15.18 14.54 -4.14
N LEU A 331 15.39 13.47 -3.37
CA LEU A 331 14.53 13.10 -2.25
C LEU A 331 14.57 14.14 -1.12
N ILE A 332 15.70 14.86 -0.96
CA ILE A 332 15.83 15.95 0.00
C ILE A 332 15.19 17.22 -0.56
N THR A 333 15.54 17.60 -1.79
CA THR A 333 15.03 18.84 -2.41
C THR A 333 13.54 18.82 -2.66
N SER A 334 12.95 17.63 -2.85
CA SER A 334 11.49 17.44 -2.97
C SER A 334 10.76 17.46 -1.62
N GLY A 335 11.48 17.47 -0.49
CA GLY A 335 10.90 17.36 0.85
C GLY A 335 10.38 15.96 1.19
N TRP A 336 10.82 14.92 0.46
CA TRP A 336 10.52 13.53 0.81
C TRP A 336 11.20 13.13 2.12
N PHE A 337 12.48 13.48 2.27
CA PHE A 337 13.27 13.33 3.49
C PHE A 337 13.94 14.66 3.88
N LYS A 338 14.21 14.81 5.17
CA LYS A 338 15.22 15.75 5.65
C LYS A 338 16.60 15.14 5.43
N LYS A 339 17.63 15.99 5.24
CA LYS A 339 19.00 15.49 5.10
C LYS A 339 19.44 14.69 6.32
N SER A 340 19.00 15.06 7.53
CA SER A 340 19.27 14.35 8.78
C SER A 340 18.70 12.94 8.83
N ASP A 341 17.63 12.65 8.07
CA ASP A 341 17.00 11.32 8.07
C ASP A 341 17.87 10.29 7.33
N ILE A 342 18.65 10.75 6.36
CA ILE A 342 19.56 9.92 5.54
C ILE A 342 20.99 9.98 6.06
N CYS A 343 21.46 11.20 6.39
CA CYS A 343 22.86 11.52 6.67
C CYS A 343 23.13 11.49 8.20
N ASN A 344 22.82 10.39 8.85
CA ASN A 344 23.04 10.19 10.28
C ASN A 344 24.00 9.01 10.54
N GLY A 345 24.55 8.92 11.74
CA GLY A 345 25.45 7.84 12.14
C GLY A 345 26.56 7.59 11.12
N ASP A 346 26.79 6.31 10.80
CA ASP A 346 27.82 5.87 9.85
C ASP A 346 27.57 6.35 8.41
N TYR A 347 26.35 6.79 8.08
CA TYR A 347 26.00 7.26 6.73
C TYR A 347 26.38 8.73 6.49
N ALA A 348 26.68 9.52 7.54
CA ALA A 348 27.01 10.92 7.39
C ALA A 348 28.24 11.17 6.46
N GLN A 349 29.20 10.25 6.46
CA GLN A 349 30.40 10.30 5.63
C GLN A 349 30.12 10.20 4.11
N TYR A 350 28.99 9.59 3.71
CA TYR A 350 28.61 9.41 2.31
C TYR A 350 27.75 10.55 1.75
N CYS A 351 27.43 11.55 2.56
CA CYS A 351 26.53 12.65 2.19
C CYS A 351 27.25 13.96 1.78
N LYS A 352 28.52 13.88 1.52
CA LYS A 352 29.36 15.02 1.13
C LYS A 352 29.05 15.50 -0.29
#